data_685486f7ea4a0256c905741dc7df540e
#
_entry.id   685486f7ea4a0256c905741dc7df540e
#
_cell.length_a   1.000
_cell.length_b   1.000
_cell.length_c   1.000
_cell.angle_alpha   90.00
_cell.angle_beta   90.00
_cell.angle_gamma   90.00
#
_symmetry.space_group_name_H-M   'P 1'
#
loop_
_entity.id
_entity.type
_entity.pdbx_description
1 polymer ?
#
loop_
_entity_poly.entity_id
_entity_poly.type
_entity_poly.pdbx_seq_one_letter_code
_entity_poly.pdbx_strand_id
1 'polypeptide(L)'
;MRATQPAGPVYTAAWVTWPGRVRRCAAGGQGVRAAGGGERAPARLAPCALRWPLGAGAAPGPPALCPPRAARPLYSAPLPGPRQAACHRVGTASRAEPRRQTPAAAGAAPTAGPRRSRSHQAPKATMKKEVCSVAFFKAVFAEFLATLIFVFFGLGSALKWPSALPTILQISIAFGLAIGTLAQALGPVSGGHINPAITLALLIGNQISLLRAIFYVAAQLVGAIAGAGILYWLAPDNARGNLAVNALSNNTTPGKAMVVELILTFQLALCIFSSTDSRRTSPVGSPALSIGLSVTLGHLVGIYFTGCSMNPARSFGPAVVMNRFSPSHWVFWVGPIVGAILAAILYFYLLFPSSLSLHDRVAVVKGTYEPEEDWEDHREERKKTIELTAH
;
A
#
# COMPACT_ATOMS: atom_id res chain seq x y z
N MET A 1 -28.04 -48.74 32.59
CA MET A 1 -27.29 -47.72 33.37
C MET A 1 -27.14 -46.50 32.47
N ARG A 2 -27.90 -45.43 32.70
CA ARG A 2 -27.84 -44.17 31.97
C ARG A 2 -26.86 -43.25 32.69
N ALA A 3 -25.80 -42.84 32.01
CA ALA A 3 -24.87 -41.85 32.51
C ALA A 3 -25.35 -40.45 32.09
N THR A 4 -25.60 -39.61 33.08
CA THR A 4 -25.97 -38.19 32.94
C THR A 4 -24.71 -37.35 32.69
N GLN A 5 -24.74 -36.52 31.64
CA GLN A 5 -23.75 -35.49 31.40
C GLN A 5 -23.97 -34.28 32.31
N PRO A 6 -22.91 -33.64 32.82
CA PRO A 6 -23.03 -32.37 33.55
C PRO A 6 -23.08 -31.18 32.59
N ALA A 7 -23.93 -30.21 32.89
CA ALA A 7 -24.08 -28.95 32.19
C ALA A 7 -22.85 -28.07 32.40
N GLY A 8 -22.28 -27.51 31.28
CA GLY A 8 -21.19 -26.56 31.29
C GLY A 8 -21.65 -25.12 31.61
N PRO A 9 -20.77 -24.26 32.10
CA PRO A 9 -21.10 -22.92 32.55
C PRO A 9 -21.44 -21.95 31.43
N VAL A 10 -22.52 -21.19 31.64
CA VAL A 10 -22.99 -20.10 30.78
C VAL A 10 -22.10 -18.87 31.05
N TYR A 11 -21.33 -18.44 30.07
CA TYR A 11 -20.59 -17.16 30.11
C TYR A 11 -21.52 -16.02 29.67
N THR A 12 -21.89 -15.15 30.61
CA THR A 12 -22.53 -13.87 30.34
C THR A 12 -21.47 -12.86 29.92
N ALA A 13 -21.58 -12.33 28.69
CA ALA A 13 -20.74 -11.27 28.19
C ALA A 13 -21.10 -9.95 28.88
N ALA A 14 -20.16 -9.40 29.67
CA ALA A 14 -20.25 -8.06 30.22
C ALA A 14 -19.75 -7.05 29.16
N TRP A 15 -20.63 -6.15 28.75
CA TRP A 15 -20.29 -4.99 27.90
C TRP A 15 -19.60 -3.92 28.73
N VAL A 16 -18.36 -3.60 28.42
CA VAL A 16 -17.62 -2.46 28.97
C VAL A 16 -18.07 -1.20 28.24
N THR A 17 -18.84 -0.35 28.91
CA THR A 17 -19.20 0.98 28.42
C THR A 17 -18.12 1.98 28.77
N TRP A 18 -17.53 2.64 27.78
CA TRP A 18 -16.64 3.80 27.93
C TRP A 18 -17.46 5.07 28.12
N PRO A 19 -17.17 5.94 29.09
CA PRO A 19 -17.83 7.23 29.23
C PRO A 19 -17.24 8.25 28.26
N GLY A 20 -17.93 8.51 27.15
CA GLY A 20 -17.63 9.59 26.22
C GLY A 20 -18.06 10.94 26.80
N ARG A 21 -17.13 11.86 26.99
CA ARG A 21 -17.39 13.26 27.38
C ARG A 21 -17.94 14.04 26.18
N VAL A 22 -19.26 14.25 26.15
CA VAL A 22 -19.92 15.15 25.18
C VAL A 22 -19.75 16.59 25.65
N ARG A 23 -19.05 17.43 24.87
CA ARG A 23 -19.07 18.87 25.03
C ARG A 23 -20.38 19.44 24.46
N ARG A 24 -21.21 20.03 25.32
CA ARG A 24 -22.39 20.78 24.91
C ARG A 24 -21.95 22.17 24.37
N CYS A 25 -22.32 22.48 23.14
CA CYS A 25 -22.39 23.84 22.65
C CYS A 25 -23.70 24.47 23.14
N ALA A 26 -23.60 25.58 23.85
CA ALA A 26 -24.74 26.41 24.26
C ALA A 26 -25.21 27.24 23.07
N ALA A 27 -26.49 27.13 22.72
CA ALA A 27 -27.21 28.17 21.95
C ALA A 27 -28.38 28.64 22.78
N GLY A 28 -28.40 29.92 23.06
CA GLY A 28 -29.44 30.60 23.85
C GLY A 28 -30.73 30.84 23.03
N GLY A 29 -31.85 30.93 23.70
CA GLY A 29 -33.14 31.32 23.11
C GLY A 29 -34.29 31.18 24.11
N GLN A 30 -34.62 32.24 24.65
CA GLN A 30 -35.77 32.80 25.34
C GLN A 30 -37.05 31.96 25.55
N GLY A 31 -37.60 32.14 26.71
CA GLY A 31 -38.71 31.48 27.32
C GLY A 31 -40.10 31.80 26.82
N VAL A 32 -41.05 30.98 27.25
CA VAL A 32 -42.44 31.35 27.58
C VAL A 32 -42.95 30.36 28.65
N ARG A 33 -43.59 30.96 29.68
CA ARG A 33 -44.28 30.26 30.77
C ARG A 33 -45.64 29.72 30.31
N ALA A 34 -46.01 28.55 30.76
CA ALA A 34 -47.42 28.29 31.19
C ALA A 34 -47.49 27.03 32.05
N ALA A 35 -48.36 27.12 33.04
CA ALA A 35 -48.61 26.22 34.15
C ALA A 35 -49.56 25.07 33.78
N GLY A 36 -49.60 24.02 34.62
CA GLY A 36 -50.73 23.15 34.68
C GLY A 36 -50.40 21.66 34.96
N GLY A 37 -50.75 21.23 36.16
CA GLY A 37 -50.51 19.93 36.77
C GLY A 37 -51.28 18.77 36.18
N GLY A 38 -50.96 17.54 36.63
CA GLY A 38 -51.72 16.33 36.39
C GLY A 38 -50.91 15.08 36.48
N GLU A 39 -50.88 14.50 37.67
CA GLU A 39 -50.49 13.12 37.93
C GLU A 39 -51.29 12.14 37.10
N ARG A 40 -50.69 11.16 36.47
CA ARG A 40 -51.25 9.81 36.26
C ARG A 40 -50.20 8.75 36.03
N ALA A 41 -50.43 7.63 36.69
CA ALA A 41 -49.58 6.42 36.82
C ALA A 41 -49.32 5.63 35.52
N PRO A 42 -48.36 4.68 35.52
CA PRO A 42 -47.89 4.00 34.31
C PRO A 42 -48.75 2.82 33.90
N ALA A 43 -49.11 2.76 32.63
CA ALA A 43 -49.75 1.62 32.01
C ALA A 43 -48.73 0.57 31.60
N ARG A 44 -48.93 -0.65 32.02
CA ARG A 44 -48.21 -1.87 31.63
C ARG A 44 -48.54 -2.23 30.18
N LEU A 45 -47.56 -2.40 29.34
CA LEU A 45 -47.72 -3.01 28.02
C LEU A 45 -47.35 -4.51 28.08
N ALA A 46 -48.30 -5.34 27.70
CA ALA A 46 -48.18 -6.77 27.56
C ALA A 46 -47.47 -7.19 26.26
N PRO A 47 -46.81 -8.36 26.20
CA PRO A 47 -46.11 -8.81 24.98
C PRO A 47 -47.06 -9.41 23.95
N CYS A 48 -46.99 -8.96 22.70
CA CYS A 48 -47.68 -9.58 21.56
C CYS A 48 -46.94 -10.86 21.13
N ALA A 49 -47.60 -12.01 21.35
CA ALA A 49 -47.17 -13.28 20.78
C ALA A 49 -47.71 -13.44 19.37
N LEU A 50 -46.82 -13.49 18.38
CA LEU A 50 -47.16 -13.86 17.00
C LEU A 50 -47.20 -15.39 16.87
N ARG A 51 -48.43 -15.92 16.76
CA ARG A 51 -48.78 -17.33 16.48
C ARG A 51 -48.84 -17.53 14.96
N TRP A 52 -48.06 -18.46 14.43
CA TRP A 52 -48.16 -18.92 13.04
C TRP A 52 -49.18 -20.07 12.94
N PRO A 53 -50.08 -20.07 11.97
CA PRO A 53 -50.92 -21.25 11.69
C PRO A 53 -50.23 -22.15 10.65
N LEU A 54 -50.15 -23.44 10.96
CA LEU A 54 -49.89 -24.52 10.02
C LEU A 54 -51.17 -24.77 9.20
N GLY A 55 -51.10 -24.64 7.90
CA GLY A 55 -52.14 -25.02 6.95
C GLY A 55 -51.55 -25.49 5.64
N ALA A 56 -51.73 -26.75 5.33
CA ALA A 56 -51.33 -27.39 4.08
C ALA A 56 -52.25 -26.95 2.93
N GLY A 57 -51.69 -26.76 1.73
CA GLY A 57 -52.50 -26.67 0.50
C GLY A 57 -51.87 -25.93 -0.66
N ALA A 58 -51.62 -26.70 -1.72
CA ALA A 58 -51.59 -26.32 -3.14
C ALA A 58 -50.54 -25.28 -3.64
N ALA A 59 -49.68 -25.75 -4.51
CA ALA A 59 -48.77 -24.97 -5.31
C ALA A 59 -49.49 -24.06 -6.35
N PRO A 60 -49.15 -22.79 -6.48
CA PRO A 60 -49.50 -21.99 -7.65
C PRO A 60 -48.36 -21.98 -8.66
N GLY A 61 -48.73 -22.02 -9.94
CA GLY A 61 -47.82 -22.00 -11.11
C GLY A 61 -47.02 -20.69 -11.27
N PRO A 62 -46.06 -20.67 -12.20
CA PRO A 62 -45.11 -19.60 -12.34
C PRO A 62 -45.76 -18.31 -12.83
N PRO A 63 -45.36 -17.12 -12.30
CA PRO A 63 -45.84 -15.84 -12.80
C PRO A 63 -45.20 -15.50 -14.14
N ALA A 64 -46.00 -14.93 -15.01
CA ALA A 64 -45.68 -14.44 -16.35
C ALA A 64 -44.57 -13.38 -16.33
N LEU A 65 -43.58 -13.57 -17.17
CA LEU A 65 -42.50 -12.62 -17.43
C LEU A 65 -43.03 -11.33 -18.08
N CYS A 66 -42.94 -10.21 -17.39
CA CYS A 66 -43.03 -8.89 -18.00
C CYS A 66 -41.75 -8.56 -18.81
N PRO A 67 -41.84 -7.95 -19.97
CA PRO A 67 -40.67 -7.58 -20.76
C PRO A 67 -39.87 -6.45 -20.12
N PRO A 68 -38.53 -6.44 -20.28
CA PRO A 68 -37.68 -5.41 -19.67
C PRO A 68 -37.90 -4.06 -20.33
N ARG A 69 -38.19 -3.05 -19.51
CA ARG A 69 -38.19 -1.64 -19.89
C ARG A 69 -36.75 -1.26 -20.30
N ALA A 70 -36.60 -0.73 -21.52
CA ALA A 70 -35.36 -0.18 -22.02
C ALA A 70 -34.80 0.90 -21.08
N ALA A 71 -33.59 0.67 -20.57
CA ALA A 71 -32.84 1.66 -19.83
C ALA A 71 -32.37 2.77 -20.81
N ARG A 72 -32.76 4.00 -20.54
CA ARG A 72 -32.21 5.19 -21.19
C ARG A 72 -30.76 5.38 -20.72
N PRO A 73 -29.81 5.70 -21.62
CA PRO A 73 -28.45 6.06 -21.20
C PRO A 73 -28.45 7.46 -20.59
N LEU A 74 -28.05 7.55 -19.31
CA LEU A 74 -27.64 8.77 -18.66
C LEU A 74 -26.17 8.99 -19.00
N TYR A 75 -25.85 10.08 -19.61
CA TYR A 75 -24.62 10.80 -19.85
C TYR A 75 -24.36 11.11 -21.31
N SER A 76 -24.92 12.29 -21.70
CA SER A 76 -24.39 13.09 -22.79
C SER A 76 -24.36 14.53 -22.29
N ALA A 77 -23.24 14.94 -21.69
CA ALA A 77 -22.90 16.34 -21.53
C ALA A 77 -22.06 16.74 -22.76
N PRO A 78 -22.39 17.85 -23.45
CA PRO A 78 -21.61 18.31 -24.61
C PRO A 78 -20.30 18.93 -24.15
N LEU A 79 -19.21 18.54 -24.83
CA LEU A 79 -17.91 19.17 -24.74
C LEU A 79 -17.98 20.62 -25.21
N PRO A 80 -17.33 21.59 -24.56
CA PRO A 80 -17.22 22.95 -25.05
C PRO A 80 -16.29 22.99 -26.28
N GLY A 81 -16.81 23.54 -27.39
CA GLY A 81 -16.09 23.74 -28.63
C GLY A 81 -14.94 24.75 -28.50
N PRO A 82 -13.99 24.74 -29.46
CA PRO A 82 -12.82 25.61 -29.42
C PRO A 82 -13.22 27.07 -29.65
N ARG A 83 -12.84 27.94 -28.72
CA ARG A 83 -12.97 29.39 -28.89
C ARG A 83 -12.01 29.84 -29.98
N GLN A 84 -12.58 30.37 -31.07
CA GLN A 84 -11.88 31.09 -32.12
C GLN A 84 -11.29 32.37 -31.53
N ALA A 85 -9.97 32.52 -31.65
CA ALA A 85 -9.27 33.77 -31.38
C ALA A 85 -9.60 34.78 -32.50
N ALA A 86 -10.26 35.85 -32.14
CA ALA A 86 -10.52 36.99 -33.04
C ALA A 86 -9.24 37.78 -33.24
N CYS A 87 -8.80 37.85 -34.50
CA CYS A 87 -7.81 38.82 -34.97
C CYS A 87 -8.40 40.24 -34.87
N HIS A 88 -7.79 41.09 -34.05
CA HIS A 88 -7.91 42.54 -34.23
C HIS A 88 -6.64 43.06 -34.88
N ARG A 89 -6.84 43.55 -36.11
CA ARG A 89 -5.95 44.36 -36.94
C ARG A 89 -6.23 45.83 -36.58
N VAL A 90 -5.23 46.64 -36.43
CA VAL A 90 -5.07 48.11 -36.64
C VAL A 90 -3.79 48.50 -35.84
N GLY A 91 -2.84 49.23 -36.33
CA GLY A 91 -2.65 50.14 -37.40
C GLY A 91 -1.23 50.73 -37.37
N THR A 92 -0.85 51.14 -38.46
CA THR A 92 0.33 51.76 -39.01
C THR A 92 1.00 52.91 -38.25
N ALA A 93 2.34 53.04 -38.56
CA ALA A 93 3.25 54.21 -38.53
C ALA A 93 4.13 54.24 -37.25
N SER A 94 5.44 54.42 -37.35
CA SER A 94 6.24 55.33 -38.14
C SER A 94 7.73 54.96 -38.00
N ARG A 95 8.40 55.08 -39.07
CA ARG A 95 9.82 55.11 -39.42
C ARG A 95 10.67 56.01 -38.49
N ALA A 96 11.80 55.50 -37.92
CA ALA A 96 12.94 56.29 -37.59
C ALA A 96 14.23 55.44 -37.75
N GLU A 97 15.10 55.96 -38.53
CA GLU A 97 16.34 55.40 -39.06
C GLU A 97 17.53 55.50 -38.03
N PRO A 98 18.66 54.89 -38.34
CA PRO A 98 19.60 54.38 -37.28
C PRO A 98 20.69 55.37 -36.93
N ARG A 99 21.10 55.35 -35.68
CA ARG A 99 22.31 56.08 -35.21
C ARG A 99 23.46 55.11 -35.16
N ARG A 100 24.42 55.26 -36.08
CA ARG A 100 25.77 54.69 -36.03
C ARG A 100 26.45 55.13 -34.74
N GLN A 101 27.01 54.15 -34.03
CA GLN A 101 28.06 54.43 -33.07
C GLN A 101 29.25 53.48 -33.34
N THR A 102 30.39 54.09 -33.37
CA THR A 102 31.75 53.64 -33.65
C THR A 102 32.30 52.61 -32.66
N PRO A 103 33.28 51.79 -33.04
CA PRO A 103 33.82 50.73 -32.20
C PRO A 103 34.85 51.28 -31.19
N ALA A 104 34.70 50.90 -29.93
CA ALA A 104 35.72 51.16 -28.91
C ALA A 104 36.33 49.81 -28.45
N ALA A 105 37.62 49.79 -28.64
CA ALA A 105 38.70 49.09 -27.92
C ALA A 105 38.46 47.66 -27.39
N ALA A 106 39.31 46.78 -27.95
CA ALA A 106 39.62 45.46 -27.47
C ALA A 106 40.11 45.47 -26.00
N GLY A 107 39.33 44.90 -25.10
CA GLY A 107 39.72 44.55 -23.74
C GLY A 107 40.15 43.09 -23.69
N ALA A 108 41.34 42.84 -23.19
CA ALA A 108 42.01 41.55 -23.10
C ALA A 108 41.17 40.48 -22.38
N ALA A 109 41.14 39.28 -22.93
CA ALA A 109 40.56 38.08 -22.30
C ALA A 109 41.35 37.72 -21.02
N PRO A 110 40.66 37.37 -19.93
CA PRO A 110 41.35 36.82 -18.75
C PRO A 110 41.84 35.40 -19.06
N THR A 111 43.14 35.21 -18.89
CA THR A 111 43.83 33.91 -19.00
C THR A 111 43.20 32.90 -18.05
N ALA A 112 42.72 31.78 -18.61
CA ALA A 112 42.25 30.63 -17.86
C ALA A 112 43.40 30.08 -17.00
N GLY A 113 43.30 30.22 -15.70
CA GLY A 113 44.16 29.57 -14.73
C GLY A 113 44.01 28.03 -14.81
N PRO A 114 45.06 27.28 -14.43
CA PRO A 114 45.10 25.84 -14.60
C PRO A 114 43.92 25.21 -13.82
N ARG A 115 43.06 24.46 -14.51
CA ARG A 115 42.03 23.57 -13.91
C ARG A 115 42.77 22.63 -12.96
N ARG A 116 42.59 22.84 -11.65
CA ARG A 116 42.98 21.87 -10.65
C ARG A 116 42.19 20.59 -10.94
N SER A 117 42.92 19.57 -11.36
CA SER A 117 42.39 18.20 -11.41
C SER A 117 41.93 17.82 -10.00
N ARG A 118 40.59 17.73 -9.80
CA ARG A 118 40.03 17.12 -8.59
C ARG A 118 40.46 15.66 -8.61
N SER A 119 41.41 15.34 -7.73
CA SER A 119 41.79 13.96 -7.46
C SER A 119 40.53 13.21 -7.05
N HIS A 120 40.19 12.19 -7.83
CA HIS A 120 39.16 11.19 -7.45
C HIS A 120 39.59 10.53 -6.13
N GLN A 121 39.12 11.05 -4.99
CA GLN A 121 39.22 10.36 -3.73
C GLN A 121 38.24 9.17 -3.76
N ALA A 122 38.77 8.02 -3.44
CA ALA A 122 38.16 6.72 -3.57
C ALA A 122 36.85 6.56 -2.77
N PRO A 123 35.86 5.79 -3.29
CA PRO A 123 34.47 5.69 -2.79
C PRO A 123 34.28 4.90 -1.49
N LYS A 124 35.35 4.60 -0.73
CA LYS A 124 35.26 3.75 0.49
C LYS A 124 34.60 4.43 1.69
N ALA A 125 34.44 5.74 1.73
CA ALA A 125 33.94 6.46 2.90
C ALA A 125 32.42 6.54 2.97
N THR A 126 31.70 6.43 1.86
CA THR A 126 30.26 6.67 1.77
C THR A 126 29.42 5.46 2.21
N MET A 127 29.80 4.23 1.88
CA MET A 127 29.09 3.01 2.31
C MET A 127 29.06 2.86 3.84
N LYS A 128 30.16 3.21 4.54
CA LYS A 128 30.15 3.19 6.03
C LYS A 128 29.20 4.23 6.63
N LYS A 129 28.98 5.37 5.97
CA LYS A 129 28.07 6.40 6.47
C LYS A 129 26.60 5.97 6.40
N GLU A 130 26.18 5.22 5.37
CA GLU A 130 24.81 4.74 5.25
C GLU A 130 24.45 3.76 6.39
N VAL A 131 25.30 2.74 6.60
CA VAL A 131 25.03 1.64 7.56
C VAL A 131 25.14 2.09 9.02
N CYS A 132 25.98 3.06 9.32
CA CYS A 132 26.15 3.57 10.70
C CYS A 132 25.13 4.66 11.07
N SER A 133 24.14 4.94 10.23
CA SER A 133 23.15 5.99 10.52
C SER A 133 21.99 5.44 11.35
N VAL A 134 21.51 6.23 12.31
CA VAL A 134 20.29 5.92 13.08
C VAL A 134 19.09 5.74 12.16
N ALA A 135 19.03 6.49 11.06
CA ALA A 135 17.97 6.38 10.06
C ALA A 135 17.95 5.01 9.38
N PHE A 136 19.12 4.44 9.06
CA PHE A 136 19.24 3.11 8.50
C PHE A 136 18.71 2.03 9.46
N PHE A 137 19.13 2.06 10.74
CA PHE A 137 18.64 1.10 11.72
C PHE A 137 17.13 1.23 11.98
N LYS A 138 16.60 2.45 12.02
CA LYS A 138 15.15 2.67 12.10
C LYS A 138 14.41 2.05 10.91
N ALA A 139 14.94 2.20 9.70
CA ALA A 139 14.34 1.64 8.50
C ALA A 139 14.38 0.09 8.50
N VAL A 140 15.52 -0.51 8.87
CA VAL A 140 15.64 -1.97 9.01
C VAL A 140 14.69 -2.52 10.07
N PHE A 141 14.60 -1.84 11.23
CA PHE A 141 13.67 -2.22 12.29
C PHE A 141 12.20 -2.07 11.84
N ALA A 142 11.87 -1.04 11.07
CA ALA A 142 10.54 -0.85 10.52
C ALA A 142 10.15 -2.00 9.57
N GLU A 143 11.06 -2.50 8.73
CA GLU A 143 10.82 -3.67 7.88
C GLU A 143 10.60 -4.95 8.68
N PHE A 144 11.41 -5.16 9.74
CA PHE A 144 11.20 -6.27 10.67
C PHE A 144 9.80 -6.19 11.31
N LEU A 145 9.46 -5.06 11.91
CA LEU A 145 8.20 -4.85 12.61
C LEU A 145 7.00 -4.96 11.68
N ALA A 146 7.08 -4.33 10.51
CA ALA A 146 6.02 -4.40 9.50
C ALA A 146 5.77 -5.84 9.03
N THR A 147 6.83 -6.59 8.76
CA THR A 147 6.68 -7.98 8.31
C THR A 147 6.17 -8.89 9.44
N LEU A 148 6.61 -8.66 10.67
CA LEU A 148 6.08 -9.36 11.85
C LEU A 148 4.56 -9.16 11.96
N ILE A 149 4.11 -7.91 11.95
CA ILE A 149 2.69 -7.56 12.08
C ILE A 149 1.90 -8.09 10.87
N PHE A 150 2.41 -7.92 9.65
CA PHE A 150 1.78 -8.43 8.43
C PHE A 150 1.53 -9.94 8.50
N VAL A 151 2.56 -10.71 8.87
CA VAL A 151 2.47 -12.16 8.97
C VAL A 151 1.52 -12.57 10.09
N PHE A 152 1.59 -11.91 11.24
CA PHE A 152 0.69 -12.19 12.36
C PHE A 152 -0.80 -12.02 11.97
N PHE A 153 -1.18 -10.88 11.41
CA PHE A 153 -2.58 -10.62 11.04
C PHE A 153 -3.02 -11.43 9.81
N GLY A 154 -2.17 -11.55 8.80
CA GLY A 154 -2.48 -12.31 7.60
C GLY A 154 -2.72 -13.79 7.89
N LEU A 155 -1.81 -14.45 8.60
CA LEU A 155 -1.98 -15.85 8.99
C LEU A 155 -3.09 -16.02 10.02
N GLY A 156 -3.24 -15.07 10.94
CA GLY A 156 -4.30 -15.07 11.95
C GLY A 156 -5.70 -15.06 11.34
N SER A 157 -5.89 -14.32 10.24
CA SER A 157 -7.16 -14.30 9.52
C SER A 157 -7.53 -15.64 8.86
N ALA A 158 -6.54 -16.52 8.66
CA ALA A 158 -6.70 -17.80 8.00
C ALA A 158 -6.75 -19.00 8.99
N LEU A 159 -6.79 -18.73 10.31
CA LEU A 159 -6.94 -19.78 11.32
C LEU A 159 -8.29 -20.47 11.18
N LYS A 160 -8.31 -21.80 11.40
CA LYS A 160 -9.48 -22.64 11.22
C LYS A 160 -10.27 -22.78 12.53
N TRP A 161 -10.95 -21.72 12.95
CA TRP A 161 -11.78 -21.74 14.14
C TRP A 161 -12.93 -22.74 13.99
N PRO A 162 -13.16 -23.66 14.96
CA PRO A 162 -14.24 -24.64 14.87
C PRO A 162 -15.64 -24.03 14.77
N SER A 163 -15.84 -22.84 15.37
CA SER A 163 -17.10 -22.13 15.37
C SER A 163 -17.41 -21.39 14.08
N ALA A 164 -16.37 -20.97 13.31
CA ALA A 164 -16.55 -20.22 12.08
C ALA A 164 -15.29 -20.31 11.21
N LEU A 165 -15.34 -21.07 10.12
CA LEU A 165 -14.26 -21.13 9.14
C LEU A 165 -14.17 -19.81 8.36
N PRO A 166 -12.97 -19.25 8.18
CA PRO A 166 -12.81 -18.01 7.43
C PRO A 166 -13.10 -18.22 5.94
N THR A 167 -13.78 -17.27 5.34
CA THR A 167 -13.98 -17.25 3.88
C THR A 167 -12.75 -16.72 3.18
N ILE A 168 -12.57 -17.09 1.90
CA ILE A 168 -11.48 -16.57 1.07
C ILE A 168 -11.54 -15.05 0.98
N LEU A 169 -12.73 -14.47 0.86
CA LEU A 169 -12.91 -13.02 0.84
C LEU A 169 -12.41 -12.37 2.14
N GLN A 170 -12.75 -12.93 3.28
CA GLN A 170 -12.30 -12.44 4.59
C GLN A 170 -10.78 -12.49 4.71
N ILE A 171 -10.14 -13.60 4.31
CA ILE A 171 -8.69 -13.76 4.33
C ILE A 171 -8.05 -12.73 3.39
N SER A 172 -8.56 -12.62 2.16
CA SER A 172 -8.01 -11.71 1.14
C SER A 172 -8.06 -10.25 1.59
N ILE A 173 -9.18 -9.82 2.16
CA ILE A 173 -9.34 -8.46 2.70
C ILE A 173 -8.37 -8.24 3.87
N ALA A 174 -8.23 -9.21 4.78
CA ALA A 174 -7.34 -9.07 5.93
C ALA A 174 -5.87 -8.91 5.52
N PHE A 175 -5.38 -9.70 4.55
CA PHE A 175 -4.04 -9.55 3.99
C PHE A 175 -3.86 -8.17 3.33
N GLY A 176 -4.83 -7.72 2.55
CA GLY A 176 -4.78 -6.40 1.91
C GLY A 176 -4.81 -5.24 2.91
N LEU A 177 -5.69 -5.29 3.91
CA LEU A 177 -5.76 -4.29 4.97
C LEU A 177 -4.46 -4.26 5.79
N ALA A 178 -3.88 -5.41 6.11
CA ALA A 178 -2.61 -5.49 6.83
C ALA A 178 -1.49 -4.77 6.04
N ILE A 179 -1.34 -5.04 4.74
CA ILE A 179 -0.35 -4.34 3.91
C ILE A 179 -0.67 -2.85 3.79
N GLY A 180 -1.93 -2.48 3.51
CA GLY A 180 -2.30 -1.07 3.35
C GLY A 180 -2.05 -0.24 4.60
N THR A 181 -2.43 -0.76 5.78
CA THR A 181 -2.18 -0.08 7.05
C THR A 181 -0.71 0.05 7.39
N LEU A 182 0.09 -1.00 7.13
CA LEU A 182 1.53 -0.99 7.41
C LEU A 182 2.31 -0.12 6.41
N ALA A 183 1.94 -0.12 5.14
CA ALA A 183 2.50 0.80 4.15
C ALA A 183 2.21 2.26 4.52
N GLN A 184 1.01 2.56 5.02
CA GLN A 184 0.66 3.90 5.50
C GLN A 184 1.47 4.30 6.76
N ALA A 185 1.61 3.38 7.72
CA ALA A 185 2.21 3.67 9.02
C ALA A 185 3.75 3.70 8.99
N LEU A 186 4.37 2.73 8.32
CA LEU A 186 5.81 2.50 8.34
C LEU A 186 6.50 2.83 7.01
N GLY A 187 5.74 3.01 5.92
CA GLY A 187 6.25 3.44 4.63
C GLY A 187 7.11 4.70 4.68
N PRO A 188 6.73 5.77 5.41
CA PRO A 188 7.57 6.96 5.58
C PRO A 188 8.93 6.71 6.25
N VAL A 189 9.10 5.57 6.95
CA VAL A 189 10.35 5.22 7.66
C VAL A 189 11.27 4.35 6.82
N SER A 190 10.72 3.31 6.15
CA SER A 190 11.52 2.30 5.43
C SER A 190 11.27 2.22 3.93
N GLY A 191 10.21 2.85 3.45
CA GLY A 191 9.64 2.60 2.13
C GLY A 191 8.53 1.54 2.15
N GLY A 192 8.38 0.76 3.25
CA GLY A 192 7.32 -0.23 3.43
C GLY A 192 7.38 -1.38 2.43
N HIS A 193 8.55 -1.98 2.24
CA HIS A 193 8.70 -3.10 1.30
C HIS A 193 7.98 -4.35 1.79
N ILE A 194 8.22 -4.74 3.05
CA ILE A 194 7.56 -5.86 3.76
C ILE A 194 7.69 -7.22 3.03
N ASN A 195 8.48 -7.27 1.94
CA ASN A 195 8.51 -8.37 0.98
C ASN A 195 9.88 -8.47 0.30
N PRO A 196 10.59 -9.60 0.42
CA PRO A 196 11.86 -9.81 -0.27
C PRO A 196 11.79 -9.64 -1.80
N ALA A 197 10.69 -10.07 -2.44
CA ALA A 197 10.55 -9.94 -3.89
C ALA A 197 10.45 -8.47 -4.32
N ILE A 198 9.70 -7.65 -3.58
CA ILE A 198 9.61 -6.20 -3.83
C ILE A 198 10.94 -5.52 -3.55
N THR A 199 11.62 -5.90 -2.47
CA THR A 199 12.94 -5.36 -2.12
C THR A 199 13.96 -5.61 -3.24
N LEU A 200 14.02 -6.83 -3.77
CA LEU A 200 14.91 -7.18 -4.88
C LEU A 200 14.52 -6.46 -6.18
N ALA A 201 13.23 -6.31 -6.45
CA ALA A 201 12.75 -5.57 -7.62
C ALA A 201 13.11 -4.07 -7.56
N LEU A 202 13.00 -3.44 -6.39
CA LEU A 202 13.43 -2.06 -6.19
C LEU A 202 14.96 -1.89 -6.30
N LEU A 203 15.75 -2.90 -5.91
CA LEU A 203 17.19 -2.93 -6.16
C LEU A 203 17.49 -2.96 -7.66
N ILE A 204 16.81 -3.83 -8.42
CA ILE A 204 16.94 -3.88 -9.89
C ILE A 204 16.48 -2.58 -10.54
N GLY A 205 15.44 -1.94 -10.02
CA GLY A 205 14.94 -0.63 -10.43
C GLY A 205 15.85 0.55 -10.06
N ASN A 206 16.99 0.31 -9.40
CA ASN A 206 17.92 1.35 -8.88
C ASN A 206 17.24 2.33 -7.90
N GLN A 207 16.33 1.82 -7.06
CA GLN A 207 15.66 2.65 -6.05
C GLN A 207 16.30 2.55 -4.66
N ILE A 208 17.10 1.52 -4.41
CA ILE A 208 17.78 1.28 -3.13
C ILE A 208 19.19 0.73 -3.35
N SER A 209 20.06 0.85 -2.32
CA SER A 209 21.38 0.25 -2.33
C SER A 209 21.32 -1.27 -2.08
N LEU A 210 22.33 -2.00 -2.58
CA LEU A 210 22.47 -3.45 -2.36
C LEU A 210 22.54 -3.77 -0.88
N LEU A 211 23.25 -2.97 -0.10
CA LEU A 211 23.42 -3.20 1.33
C LEU A 211 22.09 -3.06 2.08
N ARG A 212 21.32 -2.02 1.74
CA ARG A 212 19.96 -1.84 2.28
C ARG A 212 19.06 -3.01 1.92
N ALA A 213 19.12 -3.48 0.67
CA ALA A 213 18.34 -4.64 0.23
C ALA A 213 18.66 -5.89 1.05
N ILE A 214 19.94 -6.18 1.32
CA ILE A 214 20.36 -7.34 2.13
C ILE A 214 19.79 -7.26 3.54
N PHE A 215 19.96 -6.12 4.22
CA PHE A 215 19.45 -5.94 5.58
C PHE A 215 17.92 -5.97 5.66
N TYR A 216 17.24 -5.42 4.66
CA TYR A 216 15.78 -5.47 4.57
C TYR A 216 15.27 -6.90 4.41
N VAL A 217 15.83 -7.68 3.48
CA VAL A 217 15.46 -9.08 3.29
C VAL A 217 15.69 -9.90 4.57
N ALA A 218 16.82 -9.71 5.23
CA ALA A 218 17.09 -10.38 6.51
C ALA A 218 16.07 -9.99 7.59
N ALA A 219 15.77 -8.69 7.75
CA ALA A 219 14.77 -8.17 8.69
C ALA A 219 13.37 -8.72 8.41
N GLN A 220 12.97 -8.77 7.15
CA GLN A 220 11.69 -9.32 6.70
C GLN A 220 11.55 -10.82 7.02
N LEU A 221 12.60 -11.62 6.77
CA LEU A 221 12.58 -13.06 7.08
C LEU A 221 12.49 -13.31 8.58
N VAL A 222 13.28 -12.59 9.38
CA VAL A 222 13.22 -12.68 10.85
C VAL A 222 11.88 -12.19 11.39
N GLY A 223 11.34 -11.09 10.85
CA GLY A 223 10.03 -10.58 11.21
C GLY A 223 8.90 -11.58 10.91
N ALA A 224 8.98 -12.25 9.76
CA ALA A 224 8.01 -13.27 9.39
C ALA A 224 8.03 -14.48 10.32
N ILE A 225 9.21 -14.96 10.71
CA ILE A 225 9.36 -16.04 11.70
C ILE A 225 8.79 -15.59 13.05
N ALA A 226 9.12 -14.38 13.50
CA ALA A 226 8.64 -13.85 14.77
C ALA A 226 7.10 -13.71 14.77
N GLY A 227 6.50 -13.14 13.71
CA GLY A 227 5.05 -13.00 13.59
C GLY A 227 4.30 -14.33 13.55
N ALA A 228 4.82 -15.29 12.79
CA ALA A 228 4.29 -16.66 12.75
C ALA A 228 4.46 -17.37 14.10
N GLY A 229 5.60 -17.20 14.78
CA GLY A 229 5.89 -17.79 16.10
C GLY A 229 4.95 -17.26 17.19
N ILE A 230 4.73 -15.94 17.24
CA ILE A 230 3.75 -15.32 18.16
C ILE A 230 2.35 -15.88 17.90
N LEU A 231 1.95 -15.94 16.63
CA LEU A 231 0.64 -16.49 16.29
C LEU A 231 0.52 -17.97 16.66
N TYR A 232 1.54 -18.76 16.42
CA TYR A 232 1.60 -20.18 16.81
C TYR A 232 1.40 -20.38 18.31
N TRP A 233 2.05 -19.54 19.12
CA TRP A 233 1.93 -19.59 20.59
C TRP A 233 0.53 -19.17 21.08
N LEU A 234 -0.08 -18.17 20.44
CA LEU A 234 -1.41 -17.66 20.82
C LEU A 234 -2.57 -18.52 20.31
N ALA A 235 -2.41 -19.16 19.15
CA ALA A 235 -3.48 -19.91 18.52
C ALA A 235 -3.75 -21.24 19.26
N PRO A 236 -5.03 -21.51 19.66
CA PRO A 236 -5.37 -22.80 20.22
C PRO A 236 -5.11 -23.95 19.24
N ASP A 237 -4.75 -25.14 19.75
CA ASP A 237 -4.39 -26.29 18.92
C ASP A 237 -5.49 -26.68 17.91
N ASN A 238 -6.75 -26.59 18.33
CA ASN A 238 -7.90 -26.91 17.50
C ASN A 238 -8.20 -25.87 16.39
N ALA A 239 -7.64 -24.65 16.47
CA ALA A 239 -7.80 -23.59 15.47
C ALA A 239 -6.52 -23.39 14.62
N ARG A 240 -5.37 -23.79 15.14
CA ARG A 240 -4.04 -23.55 14.54
C ARG A 240 -3.90 -24.16 13.15
N GLY A 241 -4.39 -25.37 12.94
CA GLY A 241 -4.28 -26.10 11.68
C GLY A 241 -2.83 -26.22 11.20
N ASN A 242 -2.55 -25.81 9.96
CA ASN A 242 -1.21 -25.74 9.40
C ASN A 242 -0.62 -24.31 9.40
N LEU A 243 -1.17 -23.40 10.19
CA LEU A 243 -0.76 -22.00 10.29
C LEU A 243 -0.71 -21.28 8.92
N ALA A 244 -1.61 -21.63 8.03
CA ALA A 244 -1.68 -21.12 6.66
C ALA A 244 -0.34 -21.20 5.88
N VAL A 245 0.48 -22.23 6.15
CA VAL A 245 1.65 -22.58 5.33
C VAL A 245 1.21 -22.74 3.89
N ASN A 246 1.90 -22.07 2.96
CA ASN A 246 1.62 -22.19 1.54
C ASN A 246 1.89 -23.62 1.02
N ALA A 247 0.95 -24.12 0.26
CA ALA A 247 1.04 -25.41 -0.41
C ALA A 247 0.26 -25.36 -1.73
N LEU A 248 0.70 -26.16 -2.70
CA LEU A 248 -0.01 -26.28 -3.96
C LEU A 248 -1.34 -27.03 -3.74
N SER A 249 -2.40 -26.59 -4.43
CA SER A 249 -3.65 -27.36 -4.48
C SER A 249 -3.43 -28.67 -5.28
N ASN A 250 -4.27 -29.67 -5.00
CA ASN A 250 -4.12 -31.02 -5.56
C ASN A 250 -4.03 -31.07 -7.11
N ASN A 251 -4.63 -30.09 -7.80
CA ASN A 251 -4.68 -30.03 -9.27
C ASN A 251 -3.69 -29.01 -9.85
N THR A 252 -2.78 -28.46 -9.05
CA THR A 252 -1.83 -27.43 -9.47
C THR A 252 -0.41 -28.03 -9.51
N THR A 253 0.18 -28.10 -10.71
CA THR A 253 1.59 -28.51 -10.86
C THR A 253 2.52 -27.37 -10.42
N PRO A 254 3.77 -27.68 -10.01
CA PRO A 254 4.73 -26.63 -9.59
C PRO A 254 4.97 -25.56 -10.67
N GLY A 255 5.00 -25.94 -11.94
CA GLY A 255 5.15 -24.98 -13.05
C GLY A 255 3.96 -24.04 -13.18
N LYS A 256 2.72 -24.55 -13.08
CA LYS A 256 1.51 -23.70 -13.06
C LYS A 256 1.49 -22.78 -11.84
N ALA A 257 1.83 -23.30 -10.67
CA ALA A 257 1.90 -22.54 -9.44
C ALA A 257 2.92 -21.40 -9.54
N MET A 258 4.09 -21.66 -10.12
CA MET A 258 5.13 -20.66 -10.32
C MET A 258 4.65 -19.53 -11.25
N VAL A 259 3.94 -19.85 -12.33
CA VAL A 259 3.36 -18.85 -13.25
C VAL A 259 2.28 -18.02 -12.54
N VAL A 260 1.43 -18.66 -11.74
CA VAL A 260 0.41 -17.93 -10.93
C VAL A 260 1.09 -16.95 -9.99
N GLU A 261 2.04 -17.39 -9.17
CA GLU A 261 2.76 -16.53 -8.23
C GLU A 261 3.52 -15.39 -8.92
N LEU A 262 4.08 -15.65 -10.11
CA LEU A 262 4.72 -14.66 -10.95
C LEU A 262 3.74 -13.57 -11.36
N ILE A 263 2.57 -13.92 -11.90
CA ILE A 263 1.56 -12.97 -12.38
C ILE A 263 1.02 -12.14 -11.22
N LEU A 264 0.71 -12.78 -10.09
CA LEU A 264 0.18 -12.10 -8.90
C LEU A 264 1.18 -11.09 -8.34
N THR A 265 2.46 -11.46 -8.28
CA THR A 265 3.50 -10.57 -7.75
C THR A 265 3.90 -9.50 -8.76
N PHE A 266 3.89 -9.81 -10.06
CA PHE A 266 4.07 -8.81 -11.12
C PHE A 266 3.04 -7.68 -11.00
N GLN A 267 1.75 -8.01 -10.87
CA GLN A 267 0.67 -7.06 -10.72
C GLN A 267 0.84 -6.22 -9.44
N LEU A 268 1.20 -6.86 -8.31
CA LEU A 268 1.47 -6.16 -7.05
C LEU A 268 2.64 -5.16 -7.21
N ALA A 269 3.77 -5.62 -7.75
CA ALA A 269 4.96 -4.79 -7.92
C ALA A 269 4.68 -3.60 -8.85
N LEU A 270 3.98 -3.83 -9.96
CA LEU A 270 3.58 -2.77 -10.88
C LEU A 270 2.69 -1.72 -10.17
N CYS A 271 1.75 -2.15 -9.33
CA CYS A 271 0.92 -1.26 -8.52
C CYS A 271 1.78 -0.45 -7.53
N ILE A 272 2.71 -1.10 -6.83
CA ILE A 272 3.62 -0.41 -5.88
C ILE A 272 4.41 0.67 -6.61
N PHE A 273 5.12 0.32 -7.69
CA PHE A 273 5.96 1.28 -8.41
C PHE A 273 5.16 2.46 -8.96
N SER A 274 3.98 2.18 -9.56
CA SER A 274 3.14 3.24 -10.11
C SER A 274 2.51 4.14 -9.04
N SER A 275 2.22 3.61 -7.86
CA SER A 275 1.59 4.36 -6.77
C SER A 275 2.57 5.18 -5.94
N THR A 276 3.85 4.78 -5.91
CA THR A 276 4.88 5.44 -5.08
C THR A 276 5.85 6.31 -5.89
N ASP A 277 5.71 6.37 -7.20
CA ASP A 277 6.58 7.17 -8.06
C ASP A 277 6.32 8.67 -7.90
N SER A 278 7.26 9.37 -7.27
CA SER A 278 7.20 10.83 -7.05
C SER A 278 7.21 11.67 -8.33
N ARG A 279 7.65 11.10 -9.47
CA ARG A 279 7.64 11.77 -10.79
C ARG A 279 6.24 11.92 -11.36
N ARG A 280 5.24 11.22 -10.84
CA ARG A 280 3.86 11.32 -11.29
C ARG A 280 3.20 12.53 -10.69
N THR A 281 2.74 13.44 -11.57
CA THR A 281 2.07 14.70 -11.20
C THR A 281 0.56 14.55 -10.98
N SER A 282 -0.02 13.45 -11.44
CA SER A 282 -1.46 13.20 -11.26
C SER A 282 -1.75 12.76 -9.82
N PRO A 283 -2.85 13.23 -9.22
CA PRO A 283 -3.26 12.77 -7.90
C PRO A 283 -3.56 11.26 -7.96
N VAL A 284 -2.78 10.48 -7.23
CA VAL A 284 -2.83 9.00 -7.26
C VAL A 284 -3.76 8.44 -6.16
N GLY A 285 -4.40 9.32 -5.39
CA GLY A 285 -5.16 8.93 -4.20
C GLY A 285 -4.23 8.49 -3.07
N SER A 286 -4.57 7.39 -2.37
CA SER A 286 -3.72 6.81 -1.33
C SER A 286 -2.90 5.65 -1.90
N PRO A 287 -1.57 5.78 -2.05
CA PRO A 287 -0.69 4.68 -2.45
C PRO A 287 -0.88 3.43 -1.57
N ALA A 288 -0.95 3.63 -0.27
CA ALA A 288 -1.12 2.55 0.70
C ALA A 288 -2.43 1.77 0.48
N LEU A 289 -3.54 2.46 0.20
CA LEU A 289 -4.81 1.82 -0.12
C LEU A 289 -4.73 1.03 -1.43
N SER A 290 -4.15 1.61 -2.49
CA SER A 290 -3.98 0.95 -3.78
C SER A 290 -3.15 -0.33 -3.66
N ILE A 291 -2.06 -0.29 -2.89
CA ILE A 291 -1.21 -1.45 -2.62
C ILE A 291 -1.98 -2.52 -1.83
N GLY A 292 -2.72 -2.12 -0.80
CA GLY A 292 -3.58 -3.04 -0.04
C GLY A 292 -4.64 -3.71 -0.91
N LEU A 293 -5.33 -2.97 -1.78
CA LEU A 293 -6.30 -3.53 -2.72
C LEU A 293 -5.65 -4.48 -3.73
N SER A 294 -4.42 -4.18 -4.17
CA SER A 294 -3.64 -5.04 -5.05
C SER A 294 -3.32 -6.40 -4.38
N VAL A 295 -2.95 -6.40 -3.10
CA VAL A 295 -2.77 -7.63 -2.31
C VAL A 295 -4.08 -8.39 -2.15
N THR A 296 -5.18 -7.68 -1.86
CA THR A 296 -6.52 -8.30 -1.77
C THR A 296 -6.88 -9.01 -3.08
N LEU A 297 -6.70 -8.34 -4.21
CA LEU A 297 -6.96 -8.89 -5.54
C LEU A 297 -6.13 -10.15 -5.79
N GLY A 298 -4.84 -10.12 -5.48
CA GLY A 298 -3.95 -11.27 -5.61
C GLY A 298 -4.41 -12.47 -4.77
N HIS A 299 -4.82 -12.23 -3.52
CA HIS A 299 -5.31 -13.28 -2.62
C HIS A 299 -6.64 -13.90 -3.07
N LEU A 300 -7.57 -13.09 -3.60
CA LEU A 300 -8.85 -13.58 -4.14
C LEU A 300 -8.66 -14.62 -5.25
N VAL A 301 -7.59 -14.51 -6.01
CA VAL A 301 -7.25 -15.45 -7.10
C VAL A 301 -6.28 -16.53 -6.61
N GLY A 302 -5.20 -16.14 -5.93
CA GLY A 302 -4.07 -17.00 -5.64
C GLY A 302 -4.34 -18.08 -4.60
N ILE A 303 -5.24 -17.84 -3.64
CA ILE A 303 -5.54 -18.80 -2.56
C ILE A 303 -5.95 -20.17 -3.12
N TYR A 304 -6.71 -20.21 -4.20
CA TYR A 304 -7.18 -21.46 -4.81
C TYR A 304 -6.07 -22.32 -5.42
N PHE A 305 -4.94 -21.71 -5.84
CA PHE A 305 -3.84 -22.39 -6.48
C PHE A 305 -2.72 -22.78 -5.52
N THR A 306 -2.35 -21.87 -4.63
CA THR A 306 -1.09 -21.93 -3.88
C THR A 306 -1.24 -21.52 -2.41
N GLY A 307 -2.43 -21.15 -1.99
CA GLY A 307 -2.64 -20.43 -0.74
C GLY A 307 -2.15 -18.98 -0.80
N CYS A 308 -1.76 -18.48 -1.96
CA CYS A 308 -1.27 -17.14 -2.28
C CYS A 308 -0.05 -16.71 -1.44
N SER A 309 1.12 -16.74 -2.07
CA SER A 309 2.37 -16.25 -1.47
C SER A 309 2.57 -14.77 -1.75
N MET A 310 2.85 -14.42 -3.00
CA MET A 310 3.27 -13.09 -3.47
C MET A 310 4.48 -12.51 -2.71
N ASN A 311 4.95 -13.20 -1.68
CA ASN A 311 5.93 -12.72 -0.71
C ASN A 311 6.72 -13.89 -0.11
N PRO A 312 8.02 -14.04 -0.43
CA PRO A 312 8.84 -15.10 0.11
C PRO A 312 8.86 -15.14 1.65
N ALA A 313 8.90 -13.99 2.34
CA ALA A 313 8.90 -13.95 3.81
C ALA A 313 7.59 -14.46 4.41
N ARG A 314 6.43 -14.12 3.79
CA ARG A 314 5.11 -14.64 4.19
C ARG A 314 5.02 -16.15 4.08
N SER A 315 5.71 -16.76 3.11
CA SER A 315 5.72 -18.21 2.95
C SER A 315 6.76 -18.88 3.84
N PHE A 316 7.90 -18.26 4.03
CA PHE A 316 9.02 -18.78 4.81
C PHE A 316 8.72 -18.84 6.31
N GLY A 317 8.18 -17.75 6.90
CA GLY A 317 7.93 -17.65 8.34
C GLY A 317 7.14 -18.83 8.92
N PRO A 318 5.90 -19.08 8.45
CA PRO A 318 5.11 -20.19 8.97
C PRO A 318 5.70 -21.57 8.59
N ALA A 319 6.41 -21.70 7.46
CA ALA A 319 7.08 -22.95 7.09
C ALA A 319 8.19 -23.32 8.10
N VAL A 320 8.96 -22.33 8.55
CA VAL A 320 9.98 -22.52 9.61
C VAL A 320 9.33 -22.90 10.93
N VAL A 321 8.32 -22.14 11.39
CA VAL A 321 7.68 -22.35 12.70
C VAL A 321 6.98 -23.70 12.78
N MET A 322 6.33 -24.14 11.68
CA MET A 322 5.65 -25.43 11.61
C MET A 322 6.58 -26.60 11.22
N ASN A 323 7.83 -26.31 10.91
CA ASN A 323 8.78 -27.26 10.33
C ASN A 323 8.19 -28.02 9.13
N ARG A 324 7.52 -27.27 8.24
CA ARG A 324 6.81 -27.82 7.06
C ARG A 324 7.24 -27.15 5.78
N PHE A 325 8.24 -27.71 5.13
CA PHE A 325 8.69 -27.30 3.81
C PHE A 325 8.18 -28.32 2.76
N SER A 326 7.27 -27.85 1.90
CA SER A 326 6.85 -28.62 0.73
C SER A 326 8.04 -28.79 -0.24
N PRO A 327 8.16 -29.91 -0.97
CA PRO A 327 9.12 -30.03 -2.09
C PRO A 327 8.99 -28.91 -3.12
N SER A 328 7.81 -28.30 -3.23
CA SER A 328 7.52 -27.17 -4.12
C SER A 328 7.69 -25.82 -3.44
N HIS A 329 8.31 -25.73 -2.27
CA HIS A 329 8.47 -24.45 -1.54
C HIS A 329 9.26 -23.39 -2.34
N TRP A 330 10.12 -23.80 -3.22
CA TRP A 330 10.88 -22.94 -4.14
C TRP A 330 9.98 -22.05 -5.02
N VAL A 331 8.76 -22.52 -5.34
CA VAL A 331 7.77 -21.77 -6.13
C VAL A 331 7.48 -20.42 -5.49
N PHE A 332 7.39 -20.36 -4.16
CA PHE A 332 7.07 -19.16 -3.38
C PHE A 332 8.23 -18.16 -3.27
N TRP A 333 9.40 -18.54 -3.81
CA TRP A 333 10.55 -17.65 -3.97
C TRP A 333 10.70 -17.23 -5.43
N VAL A 334 10.80 -18.21 -6.32
CA VAL A 334 11.09 -17.96 -7.74
C VAL A 334 9.94 -17.21 -8.41
N GLY A 335 8.69 -17.63 -8.23
CA GLY A 335 7.53 -16.98 -8.84
C GLY A 335 7.43 -15.49 -8.45
N PRO A 336 7.35 -15.16 -7.15
CA PRO A 336 7.30 -13.79 -6.70
C PRO A 336 8.49 -12.93 -7.12
N ILE A 337 9.72 -13.43 -6.97
CA ILE A 337 10.93 -12.67 -7.32
C ILE A 337 10.98 -12.37 -8.83
N VAL A 338 10.75 -13.36 -9.68
CA VAL A 338 10.75 -13.16 -11.14
C VAL A 338 9.63 -12.21 -11.55
N GLY A 339 8.41 -12.36 -11.00
CA GLY A 339 7.29 -11.47 -11.27
C GLY A 339 7.59 -10.02 -10.92
N ALA A 340 8.13 -9.79 -9.73
CA ALA A 340 8.48 -8.45 -9.27
C ALA A 340 9.63 -7.82 -10.09
N ILE A 341 10.64 -8.59 -10.46
CA ILE A 341 11.75 -8.13 -11.33
C ILE A 341 11.23 -7.75 -12.72
N LEU A 342 10.37 -8.57 -13.33
CA LEU A 342 9.77 -8.25 -14.62
C LEU A 342 8.95 -6.95 -14.56
N ALA A 343 8.21 -6.72 -13.47
CA ALA A 343 7.51 -5.47 -13.24
C ALA A 343 8.47 -4.28 -13.11
N ALA A 344 9.61 -4.46 -12.42
CA ALA A 344 10.63 -3.42 -12.29
C ALA A 344 11.26 -3.07 -13.65
N ILE A 345 11.60 -4.09 -14.44
CA ILE A 345 12.14 -3.91 -15.79
C ILE A 345 11.13 -3.14 -16.65
N LEU A 346 9.88 -3.59 -16.66
CA LEU A 346 8.81 -2.92 -17.41
C LEU A 346 8.65 -1.47 -16.94
N TYR A 347 8.53 -1.24 -15.63
CA TYR A 347 8.22 0.08 -15.10
C TYR A 347 9.39 1.06 -15.23
N PHE A 348 10.57 0.72 -14.70
CA PHE A 348 11.70 1.65 -14.57
C PHE A 348 12.57 1.79 -15.83
N TYR A 349 12.46 0.85 -16.80
CA TYR A 349 13.27 0.88 -18.01
C TYR A 349 12.47 1.06 -19.29
N LEU A 350 11.18 0.69 -19.33
CA LEU A 350 10.35 0.82 -20.52
C LEU A 350 9.28 1.91 -20.38
N LEU A 351 8.47 1.88 -19.31
CA LEU A 351 7.32 2.81 -19.17
C LEU A 351 7.75 4.18 -18.65
N PHE A 352 8.59 4.21 -17.61
CA PHE A 352 9.05 5.44 -16.94
C PHE A 352 10.56 5.39 -16.72
N PRO A 353 11.38 5.41 -17.81
CA PRO A 353 12.82 5.36 -17.68
C PRO A 353 13.35 6.58 -16.92
N SER A 354 14.30 6.34 -16.01
CA SER A 354 15.01 7.42 -15.34
C SER A 354 16.13 7.96 -16.22
N SER A 355 16.43 9.26 -16.10
CA SER A 355 17.54 9.93 -16.79
C SER A 355 18.92 9.60 -16.21
N LEU A 356 19.00 8.76 -15.18
CA LEU A 356 20.27 8.39 -14.54
C LEU A 356 21.22 7.74 -15.53
N SER A 357 22.47 8.24 -15.57
CA SER A 357 23.56 7.64 -16.34
C SER A 357 23.89 6.23 -15.78
N LEU A 358 24.61 5.41 -16.55
CA LEU A 358 25.06 4.10 -16.06
C LEU A 358 25.94 4.24 -14.81
N HIS A 359 26.76 5.29 -14.75
CA HIS A 359 27.60 5.60 -13.58
C HIS A 359 26.75 5.85 -12.34
N ASP A 360 25.69 6.67 -12.45
CA ASP A 360 24.79 7.01 -11.35
C ASP A 360 24.00 5.80 -10.87
N ARG A 361 23.54 4.95 -11.80
CA ARG A 361 22.88 3.69 -11.46
C ARG A 361 23.78 2.77 -10.64
N VAL A 362 25.05 2.66 -11.01
CA VAL A 362 26.03 1.90 -10.24
C VAL A 362 26.30 2.56 -8.89
N ALA A 363 26.32 3.89 -8.82
CA ALA A 363 26.49 4.63 -7.58
C ALA A 363 25.30 4.42 -6.62
N VAL A 364 24.06 4.39 -7.11
CA VAL A 364 22.85 4.06 -6.30
C VAL A 364 22.98 2.67 -5.71
N VAL A 365 23.31 1.66 -6.53
CA VAL A 365 23.46 0.28 -6.06
C VAL A 365 24.58 0.15 -5.01
N LYS A 366 25.67 0.93 -5.17
CA LYS A 366 26.78 0.98 -4.20
C LYS A 366 26.46 1.82 -2.96
N GLY A 367 25.33 2.56 -2.92
CA GLY A 367 25.02 3.50 -1.84
C GLY A 367 25.95 4.71 -1.78
N THR A 368 26.50 5.13 -2.94
CA THR A 368 27.41 6.26 -3.08
C THR A 368 26.84 7.38 -3.93
N TYR A 369 25.59 7.27 -4.34
CA TYR A 369 24.89 8.27 -5.12
C TYR A 369 24.49 9.45 -4.23
N GLU A 370 25.00 10.64 -4.57
CA GLU A 370 24.57 11.92 -4.01
C GLU A 370 23.83 12.65 -5.14
N PRO A 371 22.54 12.95 -5.01
CA PRO A 371 21.85 13.81 -5.97
C PRO A 371 22.60 15.13 -6.08
N GLU A 372 22.83 15.61 -7.29
CA GLU A 372 23.26 16.99 -7.47
C GLU A 372 22.15 17.87 -6.88
N GLU A 373 22.43 18.48 -5.72
CA GLU A 373 21.55 19.51 -5.18
C GLU A 373 21.55 20.64 -6.19
N ASP A 374 20.38 20.93 -6.74
CA ASP A 374 20.20 22.03 -7.68
C ASP A 374 20.31 23.34 -6.89
N TRP A 375 21.58 23.79 -6.70
CA TRP A 375 21.91 25.03 -5.99
C TRP A 375 21.24 26.25 -6.61
N GLU A 376 20.75 26.16 -7.84
CA GLU A 376 20.02 27.21 -8.52
C GLU A 376 18.61 27.39 -7.96
N ASP A 377 17.89 26.32 -7.64
CA ASP A 377 16.55 26.39 -7.02
C ASP A 377 16.60 27.00 -5.61
N HIS A 378 17.57 26.61 -4.79
CA HIS A 378 17.77 27.21 -3.47
C HIS A 378 18.25 28.67 -3.54
N ARG A 379 18.89 29.07 -4.62
CA ARG A 379 19.31 30.46 -4.84
C ARG A 379 18.13 31.32 -5.27
N GLU A 380 17.21 30.80 -6.06
CA GLU A 380 15.97 31.50 -6.43
C GLU A 380 14.97 31.58 -5.27
N GLU A 381 14.80 30.52 -4.48
CA GLU A 381 13.99 30.56 -3.27
C GLU A 381 14.54 31.56 -2.24
N ARG A 382 15.85 31.60 -2.03
CA ARG A 382 16.47 32.63 -1.16
C ARG A 382 16.29 34.04 -1.72
N LYS A 383 16.37 34.25 -3.04
CA LYS A 383 16.10 35.56 -3.65
C LYS A 383 14.64 35.97 -3.44
N LYS A 384 13.68 35.07 -3.69
CA LYS A 384 12.26 35.33 -3.45
C LYS A 384 11.94 35.61 -1.98
N THR A 385 12.59 34.92 -1.07
CA THR A 385 12.42 35.13 0.37
C THR A 385 13.00 36.49 0.80
N ILE A 386 14.15 36.89 0.26
CA ILE A 386 14.78 38.20 0.53
C ILE A 386 13.92 39.34 -0.05
N GLU A 387 13.38 39.19 -1.24
CA GLU A 387 12.49 40.16 -1.86
C GLU A 387 11.17 40.33 -1.08
N LEU A 388 10.60 39.23 -0.56
CA LEU A 388 9.38 39.26 0.27
C LEU A 388 9.61 39.86 1.67
N THR A 389 10.84 39.90 2.19
CA THR A 389 11.16 40.47 3.49
C THR A 389 11.66 41.92 3.39
N ALA A 390 11.85 42.45 2.18
CA ALA A 390 12.27 43.83 1.94
C ALA A 390 11.12 44.79 1.61
N HIS A 391 9.90 44.31 1.56
CA HIS A 391 8.65 45.10 1.48
C HIS A 391 7.85 45.02 2.80
#